data_ee0d93703f5f0001a6fec3844da9f885
#
_entry.id   ee0d93703f5f0001a6fec3844da9f885
#
_cell.length_a   1.000
_cell.length_b   1.000
_cell.length_c   1.000
_cell.angle_alpha   90.00
_cell.angle_beta   90.00
_cell.angle_gamma   90.00
#
_symmetry.space_group_name_H-M   'P 1'
#
loop_
_entity.id
_entity.type
_entity.pdbx_description
1 polymer ?
#
loop_
_entity_poly.entity_id
_entity_poly.type
_entity_poly.pdbx_seq_one_letter_code
_entity_poly.pdbx_strand_id
1 'polypeptide(L)'
;MKGKNIIILCIVAYILGVITTPIVKNATKNILESQVIYKIKIDREYINLREEVDLTSNVIRQVYKDEVFKVIKYFEGNIYNWYNVIYEDGKTGWVASAKDNAWVIVEY
;
A
#
# COMPACT_ATOMS: atom_id res chain seq x y z
N MET A 1 -41.21 -21.06 -20.44
CA MET A 1 -39.87 -21.65 -20.45
C MET A 1 -38.83 -20.71 -21.03
N LYS A 2 -39.07 -20.18 -22.19
CA LYS A 2 -38.11 -19.24 -22.80
C LYS A 2 -37.89 -17.99 -21.96
N GLY A 3 -38.96 -17.44 -21.36
CA GLY A 3 -38.82 -16.27 -20.50
C GLY A 3 -38.00 -16.50 -19.24
N LYS A 4 -38.05 -17.71 -18.70
CA LYS A 4 -37.22 -18.08 -17.56
C LYS A 4 -35.74 -18.05 -17.87
N ASN A 5 -35.36 -18.58 -19.03
CA ASN A 5 -33.98 -18.58 -19.44
C ASN A 5 -33.42 -17.16 -19.63
N ILE A 6 -34.23 -16.30 -20.23
CA ILE A 6 -33.83 -14.90 -20.41
C ILE A 6 -33.66 -14.19 -19.08
N ILE A 7 -34.56 -14.41 -18.14
CA ILE A 7 -34.49 -13.81 -16.81
C ILE A 7 -33.25 -14.29 -16.08
N ILE A 8 -32.92 -15.56 -16.16
CA ILE A 8 -31.74 -16.12 -15.52
C ILE A 8 -30.47 -15.46 -16.06
N LEU A 9 -30.39 -15.28 -17.38
CA LEU A 9 -29.24 -14.64 -17.99
C LEU A 9 -29.06 -13.21 -17.49
N CYS A 10 -30.13 -12.45 -17.39
CA CYS A 10 -30.07 -11.09 -16.86
C CYS A 10 -29.60 -11.05 -15.41
N ILE A 11 -30.08 -11.98 -14.59
CA ILE A 11 -29.69 -12.07 -13.19
C ILE A 11 -28.20 -12.39 -13.09
N VAL A 12 -27.72 -13.35 -13.86
CA VAL A 12 -26.31 -13.72 -13.85
C VAL A 12 -25.42 -12.54 -14.22
N ALA A 13 -25.76 -11.81 -15.27
CA ALA A 13 -25.00 -10.64 -15.68
C ALA A 13 -24.98 -9.57 -14.59
N TYR A 14 -26.10 -9.33 -13.94
CA TYR A 14 -26.19 -8.36 -12.85
C TYR A 14 -25.33 -8.77 -11.65
N ILE A 15 -25.39 -10.04 -11.26
CA ILE A 15 -24.61 -10.57 -10.14
C ILE A 15 -23.11 -10.42 -10.43
N LEU A 16 -22.65 -10.75 -11.61
CA LEU A 16 -21.26 -10.60 -12.00
C LEU A 16 -20.81 -9.15 -11.88
N GLY A 17 -21.61 -8.21 -12.32
CA GLY A 17 -21.29 -6.79 -12.21
C GLY A 17 -21.17 -6.31 -10.78
N VAL A 18 -22.03 -6.78 -9.89
CA VAL A 18 -22.01 -6.40 -8.48
C VAL A 18 -20.83 -7.02 -7.75
N ILE A 19 -20.55 -8.29 -7.99
CA ILE A 19 -19.49 -9.02 -7.29
C ILE A 19 -18.10 -8.60 -7.76
N THR A 20 -17.92 -8.25 -9.01
CA THR A 20 -16.60 -7.94 -9.58
C THR A 20 -15.89 -6.82 -8.83
N THR A 21 -16.58 -5.74 -8.47
CA THR A 21 -15.98 -4.60 -7.80
C THR A 21 -15.37 -4.96 -6.43
N PRO A 22 -16.07 -5.64 -5.51
CA PRO A 22 -15.48 -6.06 -4.26
C PRO A 22 -14.30 -7.01 -4.44
N ILE A 23 -14.38 -7.92 -5.40
CA ILE A 23 -13.30 -8.87 -5.68
C ILE A 23 -12.05 -8.13 -6.12
N VAL A 24 -12.16 -7.10 -6.95
CA VAL A 24 -11.03 -6.32 -7.40
C VAL A 24 -10.32 -5.64 -6.22
N LYS A 25 -11.05 -5.04 -5.29
CA LYS A 25 -10.46 -4.45 -4.08
C LYS A 25 -9.72 -5.50 -3.26
N ASN A 26 -10.33 -6.63 -3.03
CA ASN A 26 -9.71 -7.70 -2.24
C ASN A 26 -8.46 -8.24 -2.93
N ALA A 27 -8.49 -8.39 -4.24
CA ALA A 27 -7.34 -8.85 -5.01
C ALA A 27 -6.18 -7.89 -4.89
N THR A 28 -6.40 -6.57 -4.96
CA THR A 28 -5.36 -5.56 -4.81
C THR A 28 -4.73 -5.63 -3.44
N LYS A 29 -5.52 -5.73 -2.38
CA LYS A 29 -5.03 -5.88 -1.02
C LYS A 29 -4.18 -7.14 -0.87
N ASN A 30 -4.65 -8.27 -1.38
CA ASN A 30 -3.93 -9.54 -1.30
C ASN A 30 -2.61 -9.49 -2.07
N ILE A 31 -2.58 -8.84 -3.23
CA ILE A 31 -1.36 -8.67 -4.02
C ILE A 31 -0.33 -7.87 -3.24
N LEU A 32 -0.71 -6.76 -2.63
CA LEU A 32 0.19 -5.95 -1.83
C LEU A 32 0.73 -6.72 -0.63
N GLU A 33 -0.12 -7.43 0.10
CA GLU A 33 0.31 -8.25 1.23
C GLU A 33 1.31 -9.34 0.81
N SER A 34 1.13 -9.94 -0.37
CA SER A 34 2.05 -10.96 -0.88
C SER A 34 3.41 -10.39 -1.29
N GLN A 35 3.53 -9.09 -1.49
CA GLN A 35 4.77 -8.41 -1.87
C GLN A 35 5.56 -7.89 -0.68
N VAL A 36 5.07 -8.04 0.54
CA VAL A 36 5.76 -7.56 1.75
C VAL A 36 7.07 -8.30 1.93
N ILE A 37 8.16 -7.53 2.01
CA ILE A 37 9.51 -8.09 2.19
C ILE A 37 9.96 -8.05 3.64
N TYR A 38 9.60 -7.01 4.38
CA TYR A 38 9.85 -6.86 5.81
C TYR A 38 9.01 -5.71 6.35
N LYS A 39 9.16 -5.42 7.64
CA LYS A 39 8.52 -4.28 8.29
C LYS A 39 9.56 -3.25 8.69
N ILE A 40 9.15 -2.00 8.81
CA ILE A 40 9.96 -0.96 9.44
C ILE A 40 9.18 -0.33 10.59
N LYS A 41 9.94 0.08 11.60
CA LYS A 41 9.42 0.81 12.74
C LYS A 41 10.01 2.21 12.69
N ILE A 42 9.20 3.23 12.83
CA ILE A 42 9.66 4.61 12.80
C ILE A 42 10.42 4.90 14.10
N ASP A 43 11.66 5.35 13.96
CA ASP A 43 12.55 5.66 15.08
C ASP A 43 12.94 7.15 15.09
N ARG A 44 12.00 7.99 14.76
CA ARG A 44 12.15 9.44 14.77
C ARG A 44 10.83 10.04 15.21
N GLU A 45 10.86 11.23 15.77
CA GLU A 45 9.65 11.90 16.24
C GLU A 45 8.54 11.88 15.18
N TYR A 46 8.89 12.25 13.94
CA TYR A 46 8.00 12.07 12.79
C TYR A 46 8.80 12.02 11.49
N ILE A 47 8.19 11.44 10.47
CA ILE A 47 8.67 11.44 9.09
C ILE A 47 7.48 11.74 8.19
N ASN A 48 7.70 12.44 7.07
CA ASN A 48 6.65 12.65 6.09
C ASN A 48 6.50 11.42 5.19
N LEU A 49 5.27 10.90 5.12
CA LEU A 49 4.90 9.88 4.15
C LEU A 49 4.53 10.58 2.84
N ARG A 50 5.23 10.27 1.74
CA ARG A 50 5.13 10.99 0.47
C ARG A 50 4.58 10.12 -0.64
N GLU A 51 4.04 10.76 -1.67
CA GLU A 51 3.49 10.04 -2.81
C GLU A 51 4.58 9.43 -3.70
N GLU A 52 5.75 10.08 -3.79
CA GLU A 52 6.84 9.67 -4.67
C GLU A 52 8.20 9.74 -3.96
N VAL A 53 9.22 9.15 -4.60
CA VAL A 53 10.62 9.14 -4.12
C VAL A 53 11.25 10.51 -4.41
N ASP A 54 10.76 11.53 -3.75
CA ASP A 54 11.19 12.91 -3.93
C ASP A 54 10.81 13.72 -2.69
N LEU A 55 11.78 14.43 -2.13
CA LEU A 55 11.55 15.30 -0.96
C LEU A 55 10.62 16.47 -1.26
N THR A 56 10.37 16.77 -2.51
CA THR A 56 9.44 17.82 -2.94
C THR A 56 8.07 17.29 -3.32
N SER A 57 7.86 15.97 -3.31
CA SER A 57 6.57 15.39 -3.64
C SER A 57 5.53 15.65 -2.54
N ASN A 58 4.26 15.47 -2.89
CA ASN A 58 3.16 15.71 -1.95
C ASN A 58 3.27 14.80 -0.73
N VAL A 59 3.01 15.37 0.43
CA VAL A 59 2.96 14.63 1.70
C VAL A 59 1.55 14.08 1.89
N ILE A 60 1.46 12.77 2.04
CA ILE A 60 0.19 12.09 2.31
C ILE A 60 -0.24 12.35 3.75
N ARG A 61 0.67 12.05 4.68
CA ARG A 61 0.54 12.37 6.11
C ARG A 61 1.90 12.25 6.80
N GLN A 62 1.96 12.63 8.05
CA GLN A 62 3.13 12.34 8.88
C GLN A 62 2.96 10.97 9.54
N VAL A 63 4.07 10.26 9.70
CA VAL A 63 4.16 9.03 10.47
C VAL A 63 5.05 9.28 11.68
N TYR A 64 4.72 8.63 12.79
CA TYR A 64 5.30 8.98 14.09
C TYR A 64 6.08 7.82 14.68
N LYS A 65 6.92 8.16 15.66
CA LYS A 65 7.75 7.19 16.36
C LYS A 65 6.94 5.99 16.85
N ASP A 66 7.53 4.82 16.69
CA ASP A 66 6.97 3.52 17.07
C ASP A 66 5.86 2.99 16.17
N GLU A 67 5.40 3.77 15.16
CA GLU A 67 4.52 3.20 14.14
C GLU A 67 5.29 2.17 13.30
N VAL A 68 4.62 1.08 12.97
CA VAL A 68 5.18 -0.02 12.18
C VAL A 68 4.45 -0.12 10.85
N PHE A 69 5.23 -0.26 9.77
CA PHE A 69 4.68 -0.37 8.42
C PHE A 69 5.28 -1.56 7.69
N LYS A 70 4.47 -2.19 6.84
CA LYS A 70 4.92 -3.25 5.94
C LYS A 70 5.54 -2.62 4.70
N VAL A 71 6.72 -3.09 4.33
CA VAL A 71 7.50 -2.58 3.19
C VAL A 71 7.38 -3.54 2.02
N ILE A 72 7.07 -3.00 0.84
CA ILE A 72 6.97 -3.78 -0.39
C ILE A 72 8.08 -3.47 -1.40
N LYS A 73 8.72 -2.31 -1.29
CA LYS A 73 9.83 -1.92 -2.15
C LYS A 73 10.83 -1.10 -1.37
N TYR A 74 12.07 -1.13 -1.83
CA TYR A 74 13.19 -0.37 -1.27
C TYR A 74 13.96 0.31 -2.40
N PHE A 75 14.30 1.56 -2.20
CA PHE A 75 15.13 2.32 -3.14
C PHE A 75 16.27 2.96 -2.38
N GLU A 76 17.50 2.66 -2.78
CA GLU A 76 18.69 3.25 -2.20
C GLU A 76 19.11 4.49 -2.99
N GLY A 77 18.92 5.66 -2.39
CA GLY A 77 19.36 6.92 -2.98
C GLY A 77 20.76 7.29 -2.54
N ASN A 78 21.24 8.46 -2.97
CA ASN A 78 22.57 8.95 -2.60
C ASN A 78 22.63 9.42 -1.13
N ILE A 79 21.61 10.12 -0.68
CA ILE A 79 21.54 10.71 0.66
C ILE A 79 20.54 9.99 1.53
N TYR A 80 19.42 9.58 0.94
CA TYR A 80 18.33 8.93 1.65
C TYR A 80 18.05 7.56 1.08
N ASN A 81 17.68 6.63 1.95
CA ASN A 81 17.04 5.38 1.56
C ASN A 81 15.54 5.58 1.61
N TRP A 82 14.81 4.97 0.69
CA TRP A 82 13.37 5.12 0.57
C TRP A 82 12.67 3.79 0.71
N TYR A 83 11.62 3.78 1.50
CA TYR A 83 10.83 2.58 1.76
C TYR A 83 9.41 2.80 1.26
N ASN A 84 8.96 1.95 0.35
CA ASN A 84 7.57 1.96 -0.10
C ASN A 84 6.75 1.13 0.87
N VAL A 85 5.84 1.76 1.57
CA VAL A 85 5.08 1.15 2.65
C VAL A 85 3.59 1.14 2.37
N ILE A 86 2.91 0.15 2.91
CA ILE A 86 1.45 0.09 2.92
C ILE A 86 0.98 0.85 4.16
N TYR A 87 0.25 1.96 3.96
CA TYR A 87 -0.24 2.76 5.09
C TYR A 87 -1.75 2.59 5.34
N GLU A 88 -2.47 2.11 4.34
CA GLU A 88 -3.88 1.74 4.42
C GLU A 88 -4.14 0.58 3.46
N ASP A 89 -5.31 -0.05 3.55
CA ASP A 89 -5.68 -1.13 2.66
C ASP A 89 -5.62 -0.69 1.19
N GLY A 90 -4.72 -1.31 0.44
CA GLY A 90 -4.55 -1.04 -0.97
C GLY A 90 -3.84 0.28 -1.30
N LYS A 91 -3.32 1.00 -0.30
CA LYS A 91 -2.64 2.28 -0.52
C LYS A 91 -1.19 2.23 -0.05
N THR A 92 -0.31 2.78 -0.86
CA THR A 92 1.13 2.80 -0.58
C THR A 92 1.68 4.22 -0.67
N GLY A 93 2.78 4.45 0.04
CA GLY A 93 3.51 5.71 0.01
C GLY A 93 4.97 5.47 0.32
N TRP A 94 5.76 6.53 0.29
CA TRP A 94 7.20 6.47 0.46
C TRP A 94 7.65 7.20 1.70
N VAL A 95 8.54 6.55 2.45
CA VAL A 95 9.18 7.10 3.65
C VAL A 95 10.68 7.16 3.42
N ALA A 96 11.28 8.33 3.62
CA ALA A 96 12.72 8.51 3.53
C ALA A 96 13.37 8.24 4.88
N SER A 97 14.60 7.72 4.86
CA SER A 97 15.46 7.59 6.03
C SER A 97 16.88 8.00 5.67
N ALA A 98 17.51 8.78 6.52
CA ALA A 98 18.91 9.15 6.31
C ALA A 98 19.80 7.91 6.38
N LYS A 99 20.84 7.88 5.54
CA LYS A 99 21.79 6.75 5.52
C LYS A 99 22.69 6.73 6.76
N ASP A 100 23.16 7.89 7.16
CA ASP A 100 24.16 7.98 8.24
C ASP A 100 23.54 7.87 9.62
N ASN A 101 22.30 8.33 9.77
CA ASN A 101 21.57 8.28 11.02
C ASN A 101 20.16 7.82 10.72
N ALA A 102 19.95 6.53 10.73
CA ALA A 102 18.70 5.92 10.31
C ALA A 102 17.50 6.43 11.12
N TRP A 103 16.42 6.72 10.41
CA TRP A 103 15.16 7.17 10.98
C TRP A 103 14.16 6.03 11.16
N VAL A 104 14.52 4.85 10.68
CA VAL A 104 13.68 3.66 10.77
C VAL A 104 14.51 2.47 11.23
N ILE A 105 13.86 1.52 11.89
CA ILE A 105 14.44 0.25 12.29
C ILE A 105 13.80 -0.84 11.42
N VAL A 106 14.62 -1.61 10.74
CA VAL A 106 14.14 -2.72 9.90
C VAL A 106 13.88 -3.93 10.78
N GLU A 107 12.68 -4.49 10.67
CA GLU A 107 12.27 -5.69 11.38
C GLU A 107 11.97 -6.81 10.38
N TYR A 108 12.67 -7.93 10.51
CA TYR A 108 12.50 -9.08 9.62
C TYR A 108 11.49 -10.08 10.18
#